data_3a0e10314b75023f974a8a456c3e8622
#
_entry.id   3a0e10314b75023f974a8a456c3e8622
#
_cell.length_a   1.000
_cell.length_b   1.000
_cell.length_c   1.000
_cell.angle_alpha   90.00
_cell.angle_beta   90.00
_cell.angle_gamma   90.00
#
_symmetry.space_group_name_H-M   'P 1'
#
loop_
_entity.id
_entity.type
_entity.pdbx_description
1 polymer ?
#
loop_
_entity_poly.entity_id
_entity_poly.type
_entity_poly.pdbx_seq_one_letter_code
_entity_poly.pdbx_strand_id
1 'polypeptide(L)'
;MNTGLILMFVALAVCLLIGVPVAFSIGISCMTLLYVNGGPSMDILLQRMVSGAKSFNMLAMPMFIFAGALMVYGSTPRLIKLANMLLRKFPGGLGATAMAACGFFGAVSGSGVASAAAIGKIIGPSMLEEGYPKGLTAGLIAAGGTMACIIPPSIVMVVYAQSASVSVGDMFLG
;
A
#
# COMPACT_ATOMS: atom_id res chain seq x y z
N MET A 1 17.39 -28.77 -1.62
CA MET A 1 16.86 -27.45 -2.07
C MET A 1 16.83 -27.52 -3.59
N ASN A 2 15.67 -27.39 -4.20
CA ASN A 2 15.52 -27.65 -5.62
C ASN A 2 16.27 -26.61 -6.44
N THR A 3 17.16 -27.05 -7.35
CA THR A 3 17.95 -26.16 -8.23
C THR A 3 17.10 -25.10 -8.92
N GLY A 4 15.86 -25.47 -9.27
CA GLY A 4 14.88 -24.53 -9.86
C GLY A 4 14.50 -23.34 -8.94
N LEU A 5 14.37 -23.58 -7.63
CA LEU A 5 14.09 -22.49 -6.67
C LEU A 5 15.26 -21.52 -6.55
N ILE A 6 16.49 -22.03 -6.53
CA ILE A 6 17.69 -21.18 -6.45
C ILE A 6 17.76 -20.31 -7.70
N LEU A 7 17.58 -20.91 -8.89
CA LEU A 7 17.59 -20.18 -10.16
C LEU A 7 16.47 -19.13 -10.25
N MET A 8 15.28 -19.43 -9.71
CA MET A 8 14.19 -18.47 -9.64
C MET A 8 14.58 -17.22 -8.81
N PHE A 9 15.15 -17.41 -7.62
CA PHE A 9 15.57 -16.28 -6.77
C PHE A 9 16.76 -15.52 -7.36
N VAL A 10 17.70 -16.21 -8.01
CA VAL A 10 18.82 -15.58 -8.74
C VAL A 10 18.27 -14.74 -9.89
N ALA A 11 17.35 -15.28 -10.70
CA ALA A 11 16.73 -14.55 -11.80
C ALA A 11 15.98 -13.30 -11.30
N LEU A 12 15.24 -13.42 -10.19
CA LEU A 12 14.58 -12.28 -9.55
C LEU A 12 15.57 -11.19 -9.14
N ALA A 13 16.64 -11.59 -8.43
CA ALA A 13 17.65 -10.65 -7.97
C ALA A 13 18.36 -9.95 -9.13
N VAL A 14 18.74 -10.69 -10.17
CA VAL A 14 19.37 -10.14 -11.36
C VAL A 14 18.46 -9.15 -12.09
N CYS A 15 17.19 -9.50 -12.30
CA CYS A 15 16.22 -8.60 -12.93
C CYS A 15 16.04 -7.30 -12.15
N LEU A 16 15.95 -7.38 -10.82
CA LEU A 16 15.82 -6.20 -9.96
C LEU A 16 17.07 -5.32 -9.99
N LEU A 17 18.26 -5.92 -9.99
CA LEU A 17 19.54 -5.18 -10.07
C LEU A 17 19.71 -4.45 -11.41
N ILE A 18 19.20 -5.02 -12.50
CA ILE A 18 19.21 -4.39 -13.84
C ILE A 18 18.16 -3.27 -13.94
N GLY A 19 17.24 -3.15 -12.94
CA GLY A 19 16.20 -2.13 -12.94
C GLY A 19 14.91 -2.53 -13.67
N VAL A 20 14.69 -3.81 -13.94
CA VAL A 20 13.42 -4.30 -14.49
C VAL A 20 12.30 -4.08 -13.48
N PRO A 21 11.11 -3.55 -13.89
CA PRO A 21 9.98 -3.38 -12.99
C PRO A 21 9.61 -4.69 -12.27
N VAL A 22 9.28 -4.60 -10.97
CA VAL A 22 9.06 -5.75 -10.07
C VAL A 22 8.07 -6.77 -10.65
N ALA A 23 6.99 -6.32 -11.27
CA ALA A 23 5.98 -7.20 -11.85
C ALA A 23 6.57 -8.11 -12.95
N PHE A 24 7.40 -7.56 -13.84
CA PHE A 24 8.07 -8.33 -14.89
C PHE A 24 9.17 -9.23 -14.31
N SER A 25 9.90 -8.75 -13.30
CA SER A 25 10.93 -9.53 -12.62
C SER A 25 10.33 -10.79 -11.98
N ILE A 26 9.17 -10.68 -11.33
CA ILE A 26 8.44 -11.82 -10.77
C ILE A 26 7.98 -12.77 -11.90
N GLY A 27 7.43 -12.25 -12.98
CA GLY A 27 7.01 -13.05 -14.13
C GLY A 27 8.16 -13.87 -14.74
N ILE A 28 9.30 -13.24 -15.01
CA ILE A 28 10.51 -13.88 -15.55
C ILE A 28 11.03 -14.96 -14.57
N SER A 29 11.01 -14.68 -13.27
CA SER A 29 11.47 -15.62 -12.25
C SER A 29 10.57 -16.85 -12.16
N CYS A 30 9.25 -16.69 -12.27
CA CYS A 30 8.31 -17.80 -12.34
C CYS A 30 8.52 -18.63 -13.63
N MET A 31 8.79 -17.98 -14.76
CA MET A 31 9.11 -18.67 -16.02
C MET A 31 10.37 -19.52 -15.91
N THR A 32 11.44 -18.99 -15.31
CA THR A 32 12.68 -19.74 -15.09
C THR A 32 12.46 -20.98 -14.23
N LEU A 33 11.64 -20.87 -13.18
CA LEU A 33 11.29 -22.03 -12.35
C LEU A 33 10.56 -23.11 -13.15
N LEU A 34 9.57 -22.72 -13.96
CA LEU A 34 8.79 -23.67 -14.78
C LEU A 34 9.67 -24.33 -15.85
N TYR A 35 10.52 -23.57 -16.51
CA TYR A 35 11.41 -24.09 -17.54
C TYR A 35 12.41 -25.13 -17.00
N VAL A 36 13.03 -24.84 -15.84
CA VAL A 36 14.05 -25.70 -15.23
C VAL A 36 13.45 -26.99 -14.66
N ASN A 37 12.24 -26.94 -14.11
CA ASN A 37 11.59 -28.11 -13.52
C ASN A 37 10.77 -28.95 -14.52
N GLY A 38 10.79 -28.61 -15.83
CA GLY A 38 9.95 -29.30 -16.81
C GLY A 38 8.45 -29.18 -16.49
N GLY A 39 8.08 -28.06 -15.89
CA GLY A 39 6.74 -27.80 -15.36
C GLY A 39 5.67 -27.54 -16.43
N PRO A 40 4.48 -27.18 -16.00
CA PRO A 40 3.33 -26.96 -16.88
C PRO A 40 3.63 -25.89 -17.94
N SER A 41 2.95 -26.04 -19.11
CA SER A 41 3.12 -25.15 -20.26
C SER A 41 2.89 -23.69 -19.91
N MET A 42 3.48 -22.80 -20.74
CA MET A 42 3.32 -21.35 -20.63
C MET A 42 1.84 -20.90 -20.52
N ASP A 43 0.95 -21.65 -21.16
CA ASP A 43 -0.50 -21.40 -21.13
C ASP A 43 -1.06 -21.47 -19.72
N ILE A 44 -0.58 -22.40 -18.88
CA ILE A 44 -1.02 -22.53 -17.49
C ILE A 44 -0.54 -21.34 -16.65
N LEU A 45 0.67 -20.84 -16.87
CA LEU A 45 1.15 -19.64 -16.21
C LEU A 45 0.26 -18.43 -16.55
N LEU A 46 -0.01 -18.22 -17.83
CA LEU A 46 -0.88 -17.13 -18.29
C LEU A 46 -2.29 -17.27 -17.74
N GLN A 47 -2.87 -18.47 -17.74
CA GLN A 47 -4.18 -18.72 -17.14
C GLN A 47 -4.22 -18.40 -15.65
N ARG A 48 -3.19 -18.76 -14.89
CA ARG A 48 -3.07 -18.47 -13.46
C ARG A 48 -2.95 -16.97 -13.20
N MET A 49 -2.15 -16.25 -14.01
CA MET A 49 -2.05 -14.79 -13.91
C MET A 49 -3.38 -14.10 -14.17
N VAL A 50 -4.07 -14.49 -15.24
CA VAL A 50 -5.39 -13.93 -15.59
C VAL A 50 -6.44 -14.28 -14.53
N SER A 51 -6.45 -15.52 -14.04
CA SER A 51 -7.38 -15.97 -13.00
C SER A 51 -7.16 -15.20 -11.68
N GLY A 52 -5.90 -14.97 -11.28
CA GLY A 52 -5.57 -14.16 -10.11
C GLY A 52 -6.08 -12.72 -10.24
N ALA A 53 -5.86 -12.11 -11.41
CA ALA A 53 -6.30 -10.74 -11.67
C ALA A 53 -7.83 -10.60 -11.76
N LYS A 54 -8.54 -11.63 -12.20
CA LYS A 54 -10.01 -11.64 -12.32
C LYS A 54 -10.74 -11.95 -11.00
N SER A 55 -10.04 -12.21 -9.91
CA SER A 55 -10.69 -12.51 -8.65
C SER A 55 -11.52 -11.31 -8.16
N PHE A 56 -12.71 -11.57 -7.60
CA PHE A 56 -13.61 -10.54 -7.10
C PHE A 56 -12.94 -9.64 -6.06
N ASN A 57 -12.13 -10.21 -5.20
CA ASN A 57 -11.38 -9.46 -4.18
C ASN A 57 -10.41 -8.45 -4.78
N MET A 58 -9.80 -8.76 -5.96
CA MET A 58 -8.88 -7.84 -6.64
C MET A 58 -9.59 -6.64 -7.26
N LEU A 59 -10.90 -6.73 -7.55
CA LEU A 59 -11.68 -5.59 -8.02
C LEU A 59 -11.83 -4.49 -6.96
N ALA A 60 -11.70 -4.83 -5.68
CA ALA A 60 -11.74 -3.84 -4.62
C ALA A 60 -10.57 -2.83 -4.71
N MET A 61 -9.38 -3.28 -5.15
CA MET A 61 -8.18 -2.42 -5.24
C MET A 61 -8.38 -1.19 -6.13
N PRO A 62 -8.76 -1.32 -7.43
CA PRO A 62 -8.97 -0.15 -8.28
C PRO A 62 -10.09 0.76 -7.76
N MET A 63 -11.12 0.21 -7.12
CA MET A 63 -12.18 1.01 -6.52
C MET A 63 -11.67 1.84 -5.33
N PHE A 64 -10.84 1.27 -4.45
CA PHE A 64 -10.22 2.02 -3.36
C PHE A 64 -9.23 3.08 -3.86
N ILE A 65 -8.42 2.76 -4.87
CA ILE A 65 -7.51 3.73 -5.49
C ILE A 65 -8.30 4.90 -6.08
N PHE A 66 -9.39 4.61 -6.79
CA PHE A 66 -10.25 5.62 -7.38
C PHE A 66 -10.93 6.48 -6.30
N ALA A 67 -11.50 5.86 -5.27
CA ALA A 67 -12.10 6.57 -4.14
C ALA A 67 -11.07 7.46 -3.43
N GLY A 68 -9.85 6.95 -3.17
CA GLY A 68 -8.76 7.71 -2.59
C GLY A 68 -8.36 8.91 -3.45
N ALA A 69 -8.25 8.73 -4.77
CA ALA A 69 -7.93 9.81 -5.70
C ALA A 69 -9.00 10.92 -5.70
N LEU A 70 -10.27 10.57 -5.71
CA LEU A 70 -11.36 11.53 -5.61
C LEU A 70 -11.33 12.28 -4.27
N MET A 71 -11.01 11.58 -3.20
CA MET A 71 -10.97 12.15 -1.85
C MET A 71 -9.87 13.19 -1.67
N VAL A 72 -8.72 13.04 -2.33
CA VAL A 72 -7.62 14.02 -2.28
C VAL A 72 -8.11 15.42 -2.63
N TYR A 73 -8.91 15.54 -3.66
CA TYR A 73 -9.40 16.85 -4.15
C TYR A 73 -10.65 17.34 -3.41
N GLY A 74 -11.47 16.44 -2.87
CA GLY A 74 -12.76 16.80 -2.27
C GLY A 74 -12.75 16.87 -0.75
N SER A 75 -12.53 15.76 -0.11
CA SER A 75 -12.79 15.57 1.32
C SER A 75 -11.55 15.74 2.21
N THR A 76 -10.35 15.49 1.71
CA THR A 76 -9.11 15.54 2.49
C THR A 76 -8.91 16.86 3.24
N PRO A 77 -9.08 18.05 2.62
CA PRO A 77 -8.93 19.31 3.35
C PRO A 77 -9.93 19.47 4.51
N ARG A 78 -11.15 18.93 4.34
CA ARG A 78 -12.19 18.97 5.39
C ARG A 78 -11.85 18.03 6.55
N LEU A 79 -11.33 16.84 6.26
CA LEU A 79 -10.88 15.89 7.29
C LEU A 79 -9.70 16.44 8.08
N ILE A 80 -8.74 17.07 7.42
CA ILE A 80 -7.62 17.75 8.07
C ILE A 80 -8.14 18.87 8.98
N LYS A 81 -9.08 19.68 8.50
CA LYS A 81 -9.67 20.76 9.29
C LYS A 81 -10.39 20.21 10.53
N LEU A 82 -11.12 19.11 10.39
CA LEU A 82 -11.77 18.43 11.52
C LEU A 82 -10.74 17.92 12.53
N ALA A 83 -9.73 17.18 12.08
CA ALA A 83 -8.65 16.68 12.93
C ALA A 83 -7.92 17.82 13.65
N ASN A 84 -7.61 18.90 12.94
CA ASN A 84 -6.96 20.08 13.51
C ASN A 84 -7.84 20.77 14.58
N MET A 85 -9.13 20.88 14.35
CA MET A 85 -10.07 21.47 15.32
C MET A 85 -10.09 20.68 16.64
N LEU A 86 -10.00 19.37 16.57
CA LEU A 86 -10.04 18.48 17.74
C LEU A 86 -8.69 18.42 18.47
N LEU A 87 -7.59 18.39 17.74
CA LEU A 87 -6.27 18.03 18.27
C LEU A 87 -5.32 19.24 18.47
N ARG A 88 -5.54 20.36 17.82
CA ARG A 88 -4.66 21.54 17.90
C ARG A 88 -4.56 22.16 19.30
N LYS A 89 -5.51 21.88 20.18
CA LYS A 89 -5.50 22.36 21.56
C LYS A 89 -4.46 21.68 22.46
N PHE A 90 -3.92 20.55 22.02
CA PHE A 90 -2.92 19.80 22.78
C PHE A 90 -1.49 20.21 22.36
N PRO A 91 -0.51 20.13 23.27
CA PRO A 91 0.89 20.33 22.89
C PRO A 91 1.30 19.29 21.84
N GLY A 92 1.91 19.74 20.75
CA GLY A 92 2.21 18.88 19.57
C GLY A 92 1.00 18.61 18.68
N GLY A 93 -0.08 19.39 18.82
CA GLY A 93 -1.38 19.15 18.16
C GLY A 93 -1.30 19.04 16.64
N LEU A 94 -0.37 19.73 15.98
CA LEU A 94 -0.23 19.63 14.52
C LEU A 94 0.35 18.27 14.09
N GLY A 95 1.28 17.71 14.88
CA GLY A 95 1.78 16.35 14.66
C GLY A 95 0.68 15.29 14.86
N ALA A 96 -0.11 15.42 15.95
CA ALA A 96 -1.26 14.55 16.18
C ALA A 96 -2.33 14.70 15.08
N THR A 97 -2.54 15.91 14.57
CA THR A 97 -3.43 16.18 13.44
C THR A 97 -2.95 15.47 12.18
N ALA A 98 -1.64 15.48 11.90
CA ALA A 98 -1.08 14.80 10.75
C ALA A 98 -1.30 13.28 10.82
N MET A 99 -1.06 12.68 11.98
CA MET A 99 -1.28 11.24 12.19
C MET A 99 -2.77 10.86 12.09
N ALA A 100 -3.66 11.61 12.74
CA ALA A 100 -5.11 11.37 12.68
C ALA A 100 -5.64 11.54 11.24
N ALA A 101 -5.17 12.57 10.53
CA ALA A 101 -5.54 12.80 9.14
C ALA A 101 -5.07 11.66 8.22
N CYS A 102 -3.86 11.11 8.45
CA CYS A 102 -3.39 9.91 7.75
C CYS A 102 -4.31 8.71 8.03
N GLY A 103 -4.71 8.50 9.27
CA GLY A 103 -5.63 7.43 9.66
C GLY A 103 -6.99 7.56 8.97
N PHE A 104 -7.61 8.73 9.02
CA PHE A 104 -8.90 8.99 8.35
C PHE A 104 -8.82 8.85 6.83
N PHE A 105 -7.76 9.39 6.22
CA PHE A 105 -7.56 9.22 4.78
C PHE A 105 -7.28 7.76 4.43
N GLY A 106 -6.50 7.07 5.26
CA GLY A 106 -6.18 5.66 5.10
C GLY A 106 -7.41 4.75 5.16
N ALA A 107 -8.32 5.02 6.11
CA ALA A 107 -9.58 4.29 6.26
C ALA A 107 -10.48 4.34 5.00
N VAL A 108 -10.23 5.27 4.08
CA VAL A 108 -10.98 5.35 2.82
C VAL A 108 -10.13 4.89 1.63
N SER A 109 -8.85 5.30 1.58
CA SER A 109 -7.97 4.97 0.45
C SER A 109 -7.39 3.55 0.53
N GLY A 110 -7.31 2.97 1.72
CA GLY A 110 -6.68 1.68 1.98
C GLY A 110 -5.17 1.65 1.73
N SER A 111 -4.52 2.81 1.48
CA SER A 111 -3.12 2.91 1.05
C SER A 111 -2.32 3.82 1.96
N GLY A 112 -1.32 3.26 2.65
CA GLY A 112 -0.42 4.02 3.51
C GLY A 112 0.45 5.01 2.74
N VAL A 113 0.96 4.59 1.58
CA VAL A 113 1.80 5.44 0.73
C VAL A 113 1.01 6.65 0.22
N ALA A 114 -0.23 6.42 -0.27
CA ALA A 114 -1.10 7.51 -0.72
C ALA A 114 -1.46 8.44 0.43
N SER A 115 -1.72 7.91 1.62
CA SER A 115 -2.03 8.69 2.83
C SER A 115 -0.85 9.57 3.23
N ALA A 116 0.36 9.00 3.34
CA ALA A 116 1.57 9.74 3.67
C ALA A 116 1.87 10.84 2.64
N ALA A 117 1.75 10.53 1.35
CA ALA A 117 2.00 11.50 0.29
C ALA A 117 0.99 12.65 0.28
N ALA A 118 -0.31 12.35 0.40
CA ALA A 118 -1.38 13.35 0.39
C ALA A 118 -1.29 14.27 1.62
N ILE A 119 -1.23 13.68 2.82
CA ILE A 119 -1.21 14.42 4.07
C ILE A 119 0.13 15.15 4.25
N GLY A 120 1.25 14.51 3.88
CA GLY A 120 2.58 15.12 3.92
C GLY A 120 2.68 16.37 3.06
N LYS A 121 2.08 16.36 1.88
CA LYS A 121 2.05 17.53 0.99
C LYS A 121 1.24 18.69 1.57
N ILE A 122 0.17 18.39 2.33
CA ILE A 122 -0.74 19.43 2.86
C ILE A 122 -0.27 19.95 4.21
N ILE A 123 0.08 19.08 5.14
CA ILE A 123 0.41 19.44 6.53
C ILE A 123 1.91 19.64 6.73
N GLY A 124 2.76 18.96 5.97
CA GLY A 124 4.21 19.00 6.10
C GLY A 124 4.79 20.43 6.11
N PRO A 125 4.44 21.31 5.16
CA PRO A 125 4.88 22.71 5.16
C PRO A 125 4.51 23.44 6.45
N SER A 126 3.28 23.32 6.91
CA SER A 126 2.81 23.97 8.14
C SER A 126 3.53 23.47 9.40
N MET A 127 3.88 22.17 9.46
CA MET A 127 4.70 21.65 10.56
C MET A 127 6.08 22.27 10.57
N LEU A 128 6.70 22.44 9.40
CA LEU A 128 8.02 23.08 9.30
C LEU A 128 7.96 24.57 9.68
N GLU A 129 6.90 25.29 9.31
CA GLU A 129 6.65 26.68 9.67
C GLU A 129 6.43 26.83 11.19
N GLU A 130 5.78 25.87 11.85
CA GLU A 130 5.62 25.83 13.32
C GLU A 130 6.89 25.37 14.06
N GLY A 131 8.02 25.15 13.34
CA GLY A 131 9.32 24.83 13.93
C GLY A 131 9.56 23.35 14.19
N TYR A 132 8.73 22.43 13.66
CA TYR A 132 9.03 21.00 13.77
C TYR A 132 10.29 20.65 12.98
N PRO A 133 11.22 19.87 13.57
CA PRO A 133 12.38 19.37 12.84
C PRO A 133 11.99 18.53 11.64
N LYS A 134 12.71 18.68 10.52
CA LYS A 134 12.41 17.95 9.25
C LYS A 134 12.29 16.44 9.44
N GLY A 135 13.20 15.86 10.25
CA GLY A 135 13.21 14.42 10.54
C GLY A 135 11.97 13.98 11.32
N LEU A 136 11.53 14.78 12.31
CA LEU A 136 10.32 14.50 13.08
C LEU A 136 9.06 14.62 12.21
N THR A 137 8.99 15.65 11.38
CA THR A 137 7.88 15.84 10.43
C THR A 137 7.74 14.64 9.49
N ALA A 138 8.85 14.24 8.86
CA ALA A 138 8.86 13.07 7.97
C ALA A 138 8.51 11.78 8.72
N GLY A 139 9.04 11.59 9.93
CA GLY A 139 8.78 10.42 10.77
C GLY A 139 7.30 10.30 11.17
N LEU A 140 6.67 11.40 11.60
CA LEU A 140 5.26 11.41 11.98
C LEU A 140 4.33 11.11 10.79
N ILE A 141 4.63 11.70 9.61
CA ILE A 141 3.86 11.44 8.39
C ILE A 141 4.03 9.98 7.94
N ALA A 142 5.24 9.44 8.00
CA ALA A 142 5.50 8.04 7.67
C ALA A 142 4.79 7.08 8.63
N ALA A 143 4.88 7.34 9.94
CA ALA A 143 4.15 6.56 10.95
C ALA A 143 2.63 6.64 10.77
N GLY A 144 2.09 7.82 10.45
CA GLY A 144 0.68 7.98 10.11
C GLY A 144 0.29 7.16 8.87
N GLY A 145 1.17 7.10 7.86
CA GLY A 145 0.98 6.26 6.68
C GLY A 145 0.91 4.77 7.01
N THR A 146 1.72 4.28 7.94
CA THR A 146 1.64 2.86 8.36
C THR A 146 0.34 2.55 9.09
N MET A 147 -0.17 3.46 9.92
CA MET A 147 -1.49 3.32 10.55
C MET A 147 -2.60 3.18 9.52
N ALA A 148 -2.51 3.91 8.41
CA ALA A 148 -3.48 3.86 7.32
C ALA A 148 -3.57 2.47 6.64
N CYS A 149 -2.52 1.65 6.71
CA CYS A 149 -2.54 0.28 6.20
C CYS A 149 -3.26 -0.71 7.13
N ILE A 150 -3.36 -0.37 8.44
CA ILE A 150 -3.93 -1.25 9.47
C ILE A 150 -5.43 -0.99 9.62
N ILE A 151 -5.87 0.25 9.41
CA ILE A 151 -7.29 0.63 9.58
C ILE A 151 -8.10 0.09 8.39
N PRO A 152 -9.13 -0.77 8.63
CA PRO A 152 -10.00 -1.24 7.55
C PRO A 152 -10.83 -0.09 6.92
N PRO A 153 -11.09 -0.17 5.60
CA PRO A 153 -10.62 -1.14 4.62
C PRO A 153 -9.19 -0.86 4.15
N SER A 154 -8.38 -1.91 4.01
CA SER A 154 -6.97 -1.82 3.61
C SER A 154 -6.69 -2.66 2.36
N ILE A 155 -5.99 -2.08 1.39
CA ILE A 155 -5.55 -2.79 0.17
C ILE A 155 -4.64 -3.96 0.53
N VAL A 156 -3.76 -3.77 1.52
CA VAL A 156 -2.82 -4.82 1.97
C VAL A 156 -3.57 -6.02 2.54
N MET A 157 -4.63 -5.79 3.35
CA MET A 157 -5.45 -6.86 3.90
C MET A 157 -6.22 -7.62 2.80
N VAL A 158 -6.72 -6.92 1.78
CA VAL A 158 -7.39 -7.55 0.63
C VAL A 158 -6.44 -8.47 -0.14
N VAL A 159 -5.21 -8.00 -0.41
CA VAL A 159 -4.17 -8.81 -1.09
C VAL A 159 -3.78 -10.01 -0.25
N TYR A 160 -3.60 -9.82 1.05
CA TYR A 160 -3.28 -10.92 1.96
C TYR A 160 -4.40 -11.95 2.01
N ALA A 161 -5.65 -11.53 2.18
CA ALA A 161 -6.82 -12.40 2.20
C ALA A 161 -6.92 -13.26 0.93
N GLN A 162 -6.66 -12.65 -0.23
CA GLN A 162 -6.62 -13.36 -1.52
C GLN A 162 -5.51 -14.40 -1.56
N SER A 163 -4.32 -14.06 -1.06
CA SER A 163 -3.14 -14.95 -1.08
C SER A 163 -3.28 -16.11 -0.08
N ALA A 164 -3.86 -15.82 1.07
CA ALA A 164 -4.09 -16.80 2.15
C ALA A 164 -5.41 -17.60 2.00
N SER A 165 -6.23 -17.26 0.98
CA SER A 165 -7.54 -17.89 0.76
C SER A 165 -8.49 -17.75 1.98
N VAL A 166 -8.41 -16.63 2.70
CA VAL A 166 -9.30 -16.29 3.82
C VAL A 166 -10.32 -15.23 3.40
N SER A 167 -11.41 -15.12 4.16
CA SER A 167 -12.44 -14.11 3.92
C SER A 167 -11.90 -12.71 4.16
N VAL A 168 -12.14 -11.78 3.23
CA VAL A 168 -11.80 -10.35 3.40
C VAL A 168 -12.59 -9.75 4.57
N GLY A 169 -13.84 -10.20 4.79
CA GLY A 169 -14.67 -9.76 5.90
C GLY A 169 -14.06 -10.13 7.25
N ASP A 170 -13.59 -11.36 7.39
CA ASP A 170 -12.95 -11.84 8.62
C ASP A 170 -11.63 -11.10 8.88
N MET A 171 -10.87 -10.80 7.81
CA MET A 171 -9.65 -9.98 7.90
C MET A 171 -9.90 -8.57 8.40
N PHE A 172 -11.07 -8.00 8.15
CA PHE A 172 -11.43 -6.65 8.62
C PHE A 172 -11.98 -6.63 10.04
N LEU A 173 -12.42 -7.79 10.54
CA LEU A 173 -12.92 -7.93 11.91
C LEU A 173 -11.82 -8.28 12.91
N GLY A 174 -10.64 -8.72 12.46
CA GLY A 174 -9.47 -9.07 13.26
C GLY A 174 -9.38 -10.56 13.50
#